data_5664422c87180100eb2d346464247ecd
#
_entry.id   5664422c87180100eb2d346464247ecd
#
_cell.length_a   1.000
_cell.length_b   1.000
_cell.length_c   1.000
_cell.angle_alpha   90.00
_cell.angle_beta   90.00
_cell.angle_gamma   90.00
#
_symmetry.space_group_name_H-M   'P 1'
#
loop_
_entity.id
_entity.type
_entity.pdbx_description
1 polymer ?
#
loop_
_entity_poly.entity_id
_entity_poly.type
_entity_poly.pdbx_seq_one_letter_code
_entity_poly.pdbx_strand_id
1 'polypeptide(L)'
;VIDTRERLEQMTKVLREKGCRLTPQRLALLKIIARREGHHSVDQIYELIKIDFPTTSLATIYKTLSLLKDMGEVLELNFASAGSRYNGNKPYPHPHVMCTRCGQILDSECRESAELSLEMARNTGYQITHHQLNFFGLCPICRQEGQPAAVKEEKNGKR
;
A
#
# COMPACT_ATOMS: atom_id res chain seq x y z
N VAL A 1 3.76 -15.08 -7.41
CA VAL A 1 4.29 -14.19 -6.37
C VAL A 1 5.75 -13.90 -6.70
N ILE A 2 6.07 -12.66 -7.02
CA ILE A 2 7.43 -12.23 -7.38
C ILE A 2 8.33 -12.31 -6.11
N ASP A 3 9.54 -12.82 -6.27
CA ASP A 3 10.52 -12.82 -5.19
C ASP A 3 10.97 -11.38 -4.87
N THR A 4 11.23 -11.09 -3.59
CA THR A 4 11.65 -9.74 -3.13
C THR A 4 12.89 -9.23 -3.87
N ARG A 5 13.83 -10.11 -4.19
CA ARG A 5 15.04 -9.75 -4.92
C ARG A 5 14.73 -9.39 -6.36
N GLU A 6 13.96 -10.21 -7.03
CA GLU A 6 13.52 -9.97 -8.41
C GLU A 6 12.72 -8.66 -8.50
N ARG A 7 11.82 -8.42 -7.54
CA ARG A 7 11.05 -7.18 -7.48
C ARG A 7 11.93 -5.94 -7.30
N LEU A 8 12.93 -6.03 -6.43
CA LEU A 8 13.91 -4.96 -6.24
C LEU A 8 14.69 -4.65 -7.52
N GLU A 9 15.11 -5.67 -8.25
CA GLU A 9 15.82 -5.54 -9.52
C GLU A 9 14.93 -4.85 -10.57
N GLN A 10 13.65 -5.23 -10.69
CA GLN A 10 12.68 -4.60 -11.59
C GLN A 10 12.51 -3.10 -11.29
N MET A 11 12.21 -2.73 -10.04
CA MET A 11 12.07 -1.32 -9.64
C MET A 11 13.35 -0.51 -9.89
N THR A 12 14.51 -1.11 -9.61
CA THR A 12 15.81 -0.49 -9.84
C THR A 12 16.05 -0.23 -11.33
N LYS A 13 15.68 -1.18 -12.19
CA LYS A 13 15.76 -1.06 -13.65
C LYS A 13 14.89 0.08 -14.14
N VAL A 14 13.61 0.13 -13.75
CA VAL A 14 12.68 1.18 -14.16
C VAL A 14 13.18 2.58 -13.77
N LEU A 15 13.72 2.74 -12.55
CA LEU A 15 14.28 4.02 -12.12
C LEU A 15 15.49 4.44 -12.98
N ARG A 16 16.37 3.51 -13.35
CA ARG A 16 17.51 3.79 -14.23
C ARG A 16 17.06 4.19 -15.63
N GLU A 17 16.12 3.47 -16.22
CA GLU A 17 15.57 3.75 -17.55
C GLU A 17 14.90 5.13 -17.62
N LYS A 18 14.34 5.59 -16.52
CA LYS A 18 13.79 6.95 -16.36
C LYS A 18 14.84 8.01 -16.01
N GLY A 19 16.14 7.67 -16.03
CA GLY A 19 17.23 8.60 -15.73
C GLY A 19 17.31 9.01 -14.25
N CYS A 20 16.65 8.28 -13.35
CA CYS A 20 16.65 8.60 -11.94
C CYS A 20 17.93 8.11 -11.26
N ARG A 21 18.62 9.00 -10.56
CA ARG A 21 19.79 8.64 -9.76
C ARG A 21 19.40 7.71 -8.61
N LEU A 22 20.06 6.56 -8.52
CA LEU A 22 19.93 5.63 -7.40
C LEU A 22 20.87 6.06 -6.26
N THR A 23 20.32 6.75 -5.28
CA THR A 23 21.03 7.04 -4.03
C THR A 23 20.93 5.87 -3.06
N PRO A 24 21.87 5.72 -2.09
CA PRO A 24 21.77 4.67 -1.08
C PRO A 24 20.43 4.70 -0.30
N GLN A 25 19.93 5.88 0.04
CA GLN A 25 18.64 6.05 0.73
C GLN A 25 17.47 5.57 -0.13
N ARG A 26 17.49 5.90 -1.43
CA ARG A 26 16.45 5.44 -2.36
C ARG A 26 16.48 3.92 -2.52
N LEU A 27 17.67 3.33 -2.61
CA LEU A 27 17.82 1.88 -2.67
C LEU A 27 17.34 1.19 -1.37
N ALA A 28 17.60 1.78 -0.21
CA ALA A 28 17.08 1.30 1.07
C ALA A 28 15.55 1.32 1.09
N LEU A 29 14.92 2.40 0.61
CA LEU A 29 13.46 2.50 0.48
C LEU A 29 12.93 1.39 -0.44
N LEU A 30 13.51 1.19 -1.61
CA LEU A 30 13.10 0.11 -2.53
C LEU A 30 13.15 -1.26 -1.87
N LYS A 31 14.21 -1.56 -1.09
CA LYS A 31 14.34 -2.82 -0.35
C LYS A 31 13.22 -3.02 0.67
N ILE A 32 12.78 -1.95 1.32
CA ILE A 32 11.69 -2.01 2.31
C ILE A 32 10.37 -2.34 1.63
N ILE A 33 10.01 -1.56 0.59
CA ILE A 33 8.69 -1.71 -0.07
C ILE A 33 8.58 -2.94 -0.98
N ALA A 34 9.71 -3.51 -1.42
CA ALA A 34 9.73 -4.74 -2.21
C ALA A 34 9.40 -6.00 -1.39
N ARG A 35 9.42 -5.93 -0.05
CA ARG A 35 9.12 -7.08 0.82
C ARG A 35 7.68 -7.53 0.68
N ARG A 36 7.44 -8.85 0.77
CA ARG A 36 6.11 -9.46 0.62
C ARG A 36 5.10 -8.98 1.68
N GLU A 37 5.57 -8.65 2.87
CA GLU A 37 4.75 -8.21 4.01
C GLU A 37 4.66 -6.68 4.11
N GLY A 38 4.92 -5.98 3.01
CA GLY A 38 5.20 -4.56 3.02
C GLY A 38 4.02 -3.65 2.73
N HIS A 39 3.11 -3.47 3.69
CA HIS A 39 2.15 -2.35 3.67
C HIS A 39 2.61 -1.30 4.68
N HIS A 40 3.74 -0.65 4.39
CA HIS A 40 4.35 0.30 5.30
C HIS A 40 3.74 1.70 5.18
N SER A 41 3.55 2.38 6.32
CA SER A 41 3.32 3.84 6.32
C SER A 41 4.63 4.58 6.03
N VAL A 42 4.52 5.86 5.69
CA VAL A 42 5.70 6.72 5.51
C VAL A 42 6.55 6.76 6.78
N ASP A 43 5.92 6.85 7.95
CA ASP A 43 6.63 6.90 9.23
C ASP A 43 7.40 5.59 9.49
N GLN A 44 6.79 4.44 9.21
CA GLN A 44 7.46 3.14 9.34
C GLN A 44 8.67 3.03 8.38
N ILE A 45 8.50 3.47 7.13
CA ILE A 45 9.62 3.50 6.16
C ILE A 45 10.71 4.43 6.65
N TYR A 46 10.36 5.60 7.16
CA TYR A 46 11.30 6.58 7.66
C TYR A 46 12.12 6.05 8.84
N GLU A 47 11.46 5.46 9.84
CA GLU A 47 12.15 4.86 10.98
C GLU A 47 13.11 3.74 10.57
N LEU A 48 12.71 2.89 9.62
CA LEU A 48 13.58 1.83 9.11
C LEU A 48 14.80 2.38 8.34
N ILE A 49 14.62 3.44 7.56
CA ILE A 49 15.72 4.05 6.79
C ILE A 49 16.68 4.79 7.70
N LYS A 50 16.20 5.44 8.76
CA LYS A 50 17.05 6.20 9.70
C LYS A 50 18.08 5.35 10.43
N ILE A 51 17.86 4.05 10.55
CA ILE A 51 18.84 3.12 11.16
C ILE A 51 20.18 3.22 10.43
N ASP A 52 20.16 3.15 9.10
CA ASP A 52 21.39 3.17 8.29
C ASP A 52 21.72 4.57 7.74
N PHE A 53 20.72 5.45 7.64
CA PHE A 53 20.83 6.79 7.03
C PHE A 53 20.18 7.85 7.92
N PRO A 54 20.79 8.22 9.06
CA PRO A 54 20.19 9.14 10.06
C PRO A 54 19.84 10.53 9.53
N THR A 55 20.52 10.98 8.47
CA THR A 55 20.31 12.29 7.86
C THR A 55 19.19 12.33 6.82
N THR A 56 18.51 11.20 6.58
CA THR A 56 17.40 11.15 5.62
C THR A 56 16.22 11.98 6.14
N SER A 57 15.65 12.83 5.29
CA SER A 57 14.46 13.60 5.61
C SER A 57 13.17 12.90 5.17
N LEU A 58 12.06 13.16 5.85
CA LEU A 58 10.72 12.72 5.42
C LEU A 58 10.41 13.20 3.99
N ALA A 59 10.83 14.39 3.61
CA ALA A 59 10.65 14.91 2.25
C ALA A 59 11.32 14.03 1.20
N THR A 60 12.46 13.41 1.51
CA THR A 60 13.15 12.46 0.62
C THR A 60 12.33 11.19 0.41
N ILE A 61 11.69 10.69 1.48
CA ILE A 61 10.80 9.51 1.43
C ILE A 61 9.59 9.82 0.55
N TYR A 62 8.87 10.92 0.84
CA TYR A 62 7.70 11.32 0.06
C TYR A 62 8.02 11.51 -1.43
N LYS A 63 9.11 12.21 -1.77
CA LYS A 63 9.53 12.40 -3.16
C LYS A 63 9.82 11.08 -3.86
N THR A 64 10.42 10.13 -3.15
CA THR A 64 10.73 8.82 -3.74
C THR A 64 9.48 7.98 -3.94
N LEU A 65 8.55 7.97 -2.97
CA LEU A 65 7.27 7.27 -3.08
C LEU A 65 6.39 7.85 -4.19
N SER A 66 6.30 9.19 -4.29
CA SER A 66 5.58 9.85 -5.37
C SER A 66 6.13 9.46 -6.74
N LEU A 67 7.45 9.48 -6.90
CA LEU A 67 8.12 9.07 -8.13
C LEU A 67 7.78 7.62 -8.51
N LEU A 68 7.82 6.69 -7.54
CA LEU A 68 7.50 5.29 -7.77
C LEU A 68 6.01 5.07 -8.08
N LYS A 69 5.13 5.85 -7.45
CA LYS A 69 3.70 5.85 -7.74
C LYS A 69 3.42 6.32 -9.17
N ASP A 70 4.04 7.42 -9.60
CA ASP A 70 3.91 7.96 -10.96
C ASP A 70 4.42 6.98 -12.03
N MET A 71 5.34 6.11 -11.67
CA MET A 71 5.87 5.03 -12.52
C MET A 71 5.05 3.73 -12.46
N GLY A 72 4.01 3.66 -11.61
CA GLY A 72 3.25 2.43 -11.38
C GLY A 72 4.00 1.34 -10.62
N GLU A 73 5.09 1.69 -9.93
CA GLU A 73 5.97 0.76 -9.22
C GLU A 73 5.58 0.58 -7.75
N VAL A 74 4.64 1.37 -7.26
CA VAL A 74 4.09 1.26 -5.90
C VAL A 74 2.60 1.54 -5.92
N LEU A 75 1.85 0.73 -5.19
CA LEU A 75 0.44 0.96 -4.90
C LEU A 75 0.32 1.74 -3.59
N GLU A 76 -0.38 2.87 -3.63
CA GLU A 76 -0.78 3.61 -2.44
C GLU A 76 -2.20 3.21 -2.03
N LEU A 77 -2.33 2.74 -0.82
CA LEU A 77 -3.59 2.33 -0.21
C LEU A 77 -4.01 3.36 0.83
N ASN A 78 -5.18 3.95 0.66
CA ASN A 78 -5.72 4.93 1.59
C ASN A 78 -6.73 4.26 2.53
N PHE A 79 -6.39 4.21 3.81
CA PHE A 79 -7.29 3.75 4.86
C PHE A 79 -7.70 4.94 5.71
N ALA A 80 -8.97 5.33 5.68
CA ALA A 80 -9.49 6.56 6.30
C ALA A 80 -8.99 6.80 7.73
N SER A 81 -8.91 5.76 8.56
CA SER A 81 -8.49 5.86 9.97
C SER A 81 -7.00 5.56 10.20
N ALA A 82 -6.31 4.90 9.27
CA ALA A 82 -4.94 4.42 9.45
C ALA A 82 -3.93 5.07 8.50
N GLY A 83 -4.38 6.07 7.71
CA GLY A 83 -3.55 6.79 6.74
C GLY A 83 -3.12 5.95 5.54
N SER A 84 -2.20 6.49 4.77
CA SER A 84 -1.68 5.82 3.57
C SER A 84 -0.71 4.70 3.91
N ARG A 85 -0.81 3.61 3.14
CA ARG A 85 0.13 2.49 3.15
C ARG A 85 0.67 2.26 1.74
N TYR A 86 1.89 1.79 1.63
CA TYR A 86 2.58 1.64 0.35
C TYR A 86 2.98 0.17 0.14
N ASN A 87 2.55 -0.39 -0.98
CA ASN A 87 2.89 -1.76 -1.40
C ASN A 87 3.67 -1.70 -2.73
N GLY A 88 4.94 -2.08 -2.69
CA GLY A 88 5.78 -2.16 -3.89
C GLY A 88 5.94 -3.58 -4.41
N ASN A 89 5.53 -4.60 -3.66
CA ASN A 89 5.62 -5.99 -4.12
C ASN A 89 4.53 -6.31 -5.15
N LYS A 90 3.31 -5.81 -4.93
CA LYS A 90 2.15 -5.94 -5.84
C LYS A 90 1.63 -4.55 -6.21
N PRO A 91 2.23 -3.86 -7.19
CA PRO A 91 1.86 -2.48 -7.53
C PRO A 91 0.58 -2.34 -8.36
N TYR A 92 -0.21 -3.38 -8.48
CA TYR A 92 -1.48 -3.43 -9.20
C TYR A 92 -2.67 -3.56 -8.25
N PRO A 93 -3.88 -3.11 -8.63
CA PRO A 93 -5.07 -3.23 -7.79
C PRO A 93 -5.38 -4.68 -7.42
N HIS A 94 -5.56 -4.93 -6.14
CA HIS A 94 -5.99 -6.21 -5.56
C HIS A 94 -6.69 -5.96 -4.22
N PRO A 95 -7.54 -6.88 -3.75
CA PRO A 95 -8.23 -6.72 -2.49
C PRO A 95 -7.30 -6.82 -1.29
N HIS A 96 -7.59 -6.01 -0.25
CA HIS A 96 -6.88 -6.01 1.02
C HIS A 96 -7.84 -6.28 2.16
N VAL A 97 -7.36 -6.97 3.19
CA VAL A 97 -8.07 -7.14 4.47
C VAL A 97 -7.25 -6.51 5.58
N MET A 98 -7.84 -5.53 6.26
CA MET A 98 -7.20 -4.82 7.36
C MET A 98 -7.80 -5.22 8.70
N CYS A 99 -6.95 -5.58 9.65
CA CYS A 99 -7.37 -5.78 11.02
C CYS A 99 -7.62 -4.44 11.72
N THR A 100 -8.85 -4.22 12.19
CA THR A 100 -9.23 -2.97 12.86
C THR A 100 -8.62 -2.80 14.25
N ARG A 101 -8.07 -3.87 14.84
CA ARG A 101 -7.42 -3.81 16.15
C ARG A 101 -5.92 -3.60 16.06
N CYS A 102 -5.18 -4.43 15.31
CA CYS A 102 -3.72 -4.35 15.26
C CYS A 102 -3.18 -3.66 14.01
N GLY A 103 -4.04 -3.28 13.05
CA GLY A 103 -3.63 -2.60 11.83
C GLY A 103 -2.91 -3.48 10.81
N GLN A 104 -2.80 -4.79 11.03
CA GLN A 104 -2.22 -5.71 10.07
C GLN A 104 -3.03 -5.71 8.78
N ILE A 105 -2.35 -5.66 7.64
CA ILE A 105 -2.95 -5.70 6.32
C ILE A 105 -2.47 -6.97 5.62
N LEU A 106 -3.40 -7.69 4.99
CA LEU A 106 -3.14 -8.85 4.16
C LEU A 106 -3.66 -8.60 2.75
N ASP A 107 -2.86 -9.02 1.77
CA ASP A 107 -3.30 -9.13 0.38
C ASP A 107 -4.22 -10.33 0.25
N SER A 108 -5.30 -10.15 -0.50
CA SER A 108 -6.20 -11.24 -0.88
C SER A 108 -6.25 -11.36 -2.40
N GLU A 109 -6.51 -12.56 -2.88
CA GLU A 109 -6.79 -12.80 -4.29
C GLU A 109 -8.29 -13.06 -4.43
N CYS A 110 -8.97 -12.15 -5.12
CA CYS A 110 -10.38 -12.30 -5.48
C CYS A 110 -10.52 -12.11 -6.99
N ARG A 111 -11.09 -13.09 -7.65
CA ARG A 111 -11.30 -13.06 -9.12
C ARG A 111 -12.36 -12.04 -9.55
N GLU A 112 -13.26 -11.68 -8.64
CA GLU A 112 -14.42 -10.83 -8.92
C GLU A 112 -14.12 -9.33 -8.98
N SER A 113 -12.90 -8.89 -8.63
CA SER A 113 -12.58 -7.45 -8.58
C SER A 113 -12.60 -6.77 -9.96
N ALA A 114 -12.20 -7.47 -11.01
CA ALA A 114 -12.26 -6.96 -12.38
C ALA A 114 -13.70 -6.91 -12.92
N GLU A 115 -14.50 -7.93 -12.61
CA GLU A 115 -15.92 -8.01 -13.00
C GLU A 115 -16.72 -6.90 -12.32
N LEU A 116 -16.45 -6.60 -11.06
CA LEU A 116 -17.09 -5.50 -10.32
C LEU A 116 -16.87 -4.15 -10.98
N SER A 117 -15.66 -3.87 -11.48
CA SER A 117 -15.38 -2.62 -12.19
C SER A 117 -16.16 -2.51 -13.50
N LEU A 118 -16.30 -3.62 -14.24
CA LEU A 118 -17.08 -3.65 -15.47
C LEU A 118 -18.58 -3.49 -15.19
N GLU A 119 -19.08 -4.10 -14.13
CA GLU A 119 -20.46 -3.94 -13.69
C GLU A 119 -20.76 -2.49 -13.30
N MET A 120 -19.90 -1.85 -12.51
CA MET A 120 -20.04 -0.45 -12.14
C MET A 120 -20.02 0.46 -13.38
N ALA A 121 -19.12 0.23 -14.32
CA ALA A 121 -19.07 0.98 -15.57
C ALA A 121 -20.37 0.85 -16.37
N ARG A 122 -20.92 -0.36 -16.49
CA ARG A 122 -22.19 -0.61 -17.20
C ARG A 122 -23.38 0.05 -16.52
N ASN A 123 -23.46 -0.06 -15.19
CA ASN A 123 -24.62 0.44 -14.42
C ASN A 123 -24.64 1.97 -14.32
N THR A 124 -23.48 2.62 -14.38
CA THR A 124 -23.36 4.07 -14.15
C THR A 124 -23.02 4.86 -15.40
N GLY A 125 -22.55 4.22 -16.46
CA GLY A 125 -22.04 4.87 -17.67
C GLY A 125 -20.67 5.56 -17.49
N TYR A 126 -20.02 5.41 -16.32
CA TYR A 126 -18.71 6.00 -16.06
C TYR A 126 -17.59 5.14 -16.65
N GLN A 127 -16.52 5.79 -17.09
CA GLN A 127 -15.25 5.12 -17.38
C GLN A 127 -14.50 4.94 -16.07
N ILE A 128 -14.48 3.72 -15.54
CA ILE A 128 -13.76 3.41 -14.31
C ILE A 128 -12.25 3.39 -14.61
N THR A 129 -11.50 4.30 -14.01
CA THR A 129 -10.04 4.41 -14.21
C THR A 129 -9.26 3.61 -13.18
N HIS A 130 -9.77 3.48 -11.97
CA HIS A 130 -9.19 2.68 -10.89
C HIS A 130 -10.25 2.34 -9.85
N HIS A 131 -9.99 1.32 -9.06
CA HIS A 131 -10.81 0.96 -7.90
C HIS A 131 -9.90 0.52 -6.75
N GLN A 132 -10.43 0.56 -5.55
CA GLN A 132 -9.77 0.04 -4.36
C GLN A 132 -10.79 -0.77 -3.56
N LEU A 133 -10.45 -2.03 -3.25
CA LEU A 133 -11.33 -2.93 -2.51
C LEU A 133 -10.67 -3.28 -1.18
N ASN A 134 -11.19 -2.70 -0.10
CA ASN A 134 -10.69 -2.89 1.25
C ASN A 134 -11.76 -3.52 2.14
N PHE A 135 -11.38 -4.58 2.82
CA PHE A 135 -12.20 -5.24 3.84
C PHE A 135 -11.63 -4.94 5.23
N PHE A 136 -12.50 -4.77 6.20
CA PHE A 136 -12.13 -4.47 7.58
C PHE A 136 -12.71 -5.55 8.50
N GLY A 137 -11.86 -6.04 9.44
CA GLY A 137 -12.26 -7.09 10.36
C GLY A 137 -11.25 -7.32 11.45
N LEU A 138 -11.31 -8.45 12.13
CA LEU A 138 -10.33 -8.86 13.14
C LEU A 138 -9.48 -10.02 12.58
N CYS A 139 -8.17 -9.91 12.68
CA CYS A 139 -7.28 -11.02 12.35
C CYS A 139 -7.50 -12.20 13.33
N PRO A 140 -7.06 -13.42 12.98
CA PRO A 140 -7.26 -14.59 13.82
C PRO A 140 -6.74 -14.42 15.25
N ILE A 141 -5.59 -13.77 15.42
CA ILE A 141 -4.98 -13.50 16.74
C ILE A 141 -5.88 -12.53 17.54
N CYS A 142 -6.21 -11.37 16.98
CA CYS A 142 -7.04 -10.38 17.66
C CYS A 142 -8.47 -10.88 17.95
N ARG A 143 -8.99 -11.79 17.16
CA ARG A 143 -10.29 -12.43 17.39
C ARG A 143 -10.27 -13.36 18.60
N GLN A 144 -9.17 -14.08 18.80
CA GLN A 144 -9.00 -14.99 19.95
C GLN A 144 -8.81 -14.24 21.27
N GLU A 145 -8.21 -13.06 21.25
CA GLU A 145 -7.95 -12.24 22.45
C GLU A 145 -9.18 -11.51 23.02
N GLY A 146 -10.37 -11.75 22.48
CA GLY A 146 -11.70 -11.34 22.99
C GLY A 146 -11.84 -9.85 23.33
N GLN A 147 -12.41 -9.08 22.44
CA GLN A 147 -13.43 -8.02 22.51
C GLN A 147 -13.46 -7.25 21.18
N PRO A 148 -14.58 -7.07 20.52
CA PRO A 148 -14.64 -6.23 19.32
C PRO A 148 -14.39 -4.79 19.74
N ALA A 149 -13.39 -4.14 19.16
CA ALA A 149 -13.26 -2.70 19.22
C ALA A 149 -14.56 -2.09 18.63
N ALA A 150 -15.22 -1.24 19.39
CA ALA A 150 -16.43 -0.56 18.96
C ALA A 150 -16.15 0.19 17.64
N VAL A 151 -16.81 -0.24 16.59
CA VAL A 151 -16.91 0.52 15.35
C VAL A 151 -17.61 1.82 15.69
N LYS A 152 -16.91 2.94 15.67
CA LYS A 152 -17.57 4.25 15.73
C LYS A 152 -18.35 4.37 14.42
N GLU A 153 -19.65 4.15 14.49
CA GLU A 153 -20.58 4.54 13.44
C GLU A 153 -20.48 6.06 13.29
N GLU A 154 -19.89 6.52 12.20
CA GLU A 154 -20.05 7.90 11.78
C GLU A 154 -21.53 8.11 11.48
N LYS A 155 -22.21 8.78 12.38
CA LYS A 155 -23.55 9.31 12.13
C LYS A 155 -23.44 10.31 10.98
N ASN A 156 -23.77 9.87 9.78
CA ASN A 156 -24.07 10.75 8.66
C ASN A 156 -25.25 11.65 9.08
N GLY A 157 -24.92 12.83 9.60
CA GLY A 157 -25.88 13.88 9.87
C GLY A 157 -26.44 14.37 8.54
N LYS A 158 -27.68 14.01 8.26
CA LYS A 158 -28.51 14.71 7.28
C LYS A 158 -28.63 16.18 7.69
N ARG A 159 -28.22 17.08 6.80
CA ARG A 159 -28.95 18.33 6.51
C ARG A 159 -28.67 18.77 5.09
#